data_b599308bbdd1effaee034420f8f1ab3e
#
_entry.id   b599308bbdd1effaee034420f8f1ab3e
#
_cell.length_a   1.000
_cell.length_b   1.000
_cell.length_c   1.000
_cell.angle_alpha   90.00
_cell.angle_beta   90.00
_cell.angle_gamma   90.00
#
_symmetry.space_group_name_H-M   'P 1'
#
loop_
_entity.id
_entity.type
_entity.pdbx_description
1 polymer ?
#
loop_
_entity_poly.entity_id
_entity_poly.type
_entity_poly.pdbx_seq_one_letter_code
_entity_poly.pdbx_strand_id
1 'polypeptide(L)'
;SVSNIDELNIYVATQQGMAQVLENLHCRPQAALIDAMPVKIPGMKIESVVHGDALSASIAAASIIAKVTRDRIMERLDLVYPAYGFAHNKGYGSGAHMQAVSELGATRWHRRSFEPVKSMQLPPVAAEENILYAPQTDNYEYPVEE
;
A
#
# COMPACT_ATOMS: atom_id res chain seq x y z
N SER A 1 4.47 3.49 -4.54
CA SER A 1 5.32 2.36 -4.98
C SER A 1 6.39 2.04 -3.95
N VAL A 2 7.01 0.86 -4.05
CA VAL A 2 8.15 0.46 -3.20
C VAL A 2 9.32 1.41 -3.43
N SER A 3 9.61 1.76 -4.68
CA SER A 3 10.68 2.72 -5.04
C SER A 3 10.51 4.06 -4.33
N ASN A 4 9.29 4.61 -4.32
CA ASN A 4 9.04 5.89 -3.64
C ASN A 4 9.32 5.78 -2.12
N ILE A 5 9.00 4.63 -1.51
CA ILE A 5 9.29 4.41 -0.09
C ILE A 5 10.79 4.35 0.16
N ASP A 6 11.53 3.69 -0.70
CA ASP A 6 12.98 3.54 -0.58
C ASP A 6 13.73 4.85 -0.83
N GLU A 7 13.24 5.69 -1.75
CA GLU A 7 13.82 6.99 -2.09
C GLU A 7 13.48 8.10 -1.07
N LEU A 8 12.21 8.15 -0.64
CA LEU A 8 11.66 9.26 0.12
C LEU A 8 11.47 8.97 1.61
N ASN A 9 11.56 7.73 2.05
CA ASN A 9 11.03 7.12 3.26
C ASN A 9 9.50 6.97 3.28
N ILE A 10 9.00 6.12 4.19
CA ILE A 10 7.57 5.79 4.28
C ILE A 10 6.68 6.98 4.62
N TYR A 11 7.16 7.91 5.44
CA TYR A 11 6.40 9.08 5.86
C TYR A 11 6.12 10.02 4.69
N VAL A 12 7.16 10.42 3.97
CA VAL A 12 7.06 11.30 2.81
C VAL A 12 6.31 10.63 1.66
N ALA A 13 6.58 9.36 1.40
CA ALA A 13 5.87 8.59 0.38
C ALA A 13 4.36 8.49 0.67
N THR A 14 3.97 8.31 1.94
CA THR A 14 2.56 8.29 2.35
C THR A 14 1.91 9.67 2.17
N GLN A 15 2.59 10.72 2.59
CA GLN A 15 2.12 12.11 2.45
C GLN A 15 1.88 12.47 0.98
N GLN A 16 2.82 12.14 0.10
CA GLN A 16 2.68 12.35 -1.35
C GLN A 16 1.57 11.49 -1.95
N GLY A 17 1.46 10.24 -1.54
CA GLY A 17 0.39 9.35 -1.99
C GLY A 17 -1.00 9.87 -1.64
N MET A 18 -1.19 10.38 -0.42
CA MET A 18 -2.45 11.03 0.00
C MET A 18 -2.75 12.28 -0.81
N ALA A 19 -1.74 13.13 -1.07
CA ALA A 19 -1.91 14.30 -1.90
C ALA A 19 -2.33 13.92 -3.34
N GLN A 20 -1.64 12.97 -3.96
CA GLN A 20 -1.97 12.48 -5.30
C GLN A 20 -3.38 11.89 -5.39
N VAL A 21 -3.83 11.14 -4.38
CA VAL A 21 -5.20 10.60 -4.35
C VAL A 21 -6.22 11.74 -4.34
N LEU A 22 -6.03 12.74 -3.49
CA LEU A 22 -6.95 13.89 -3.39
C LEU A 22 -6.99 14.74 -4.67
N GLU A 23 -5.84 14.91 -5.33
CA GLU A 23 -5.75 15.67 -6.59
C GLU A 23 -6.36 14.94 -7.78
N ASN A 24 -6.34 13.60 -7.76
CA ASN A 24 -6.84 12.75 -8.85
C ASN A 24 -8.26 12.21 -8.62
N LEU A 25 -8.95 12.63 -7.56
CA LEU A 25 -10.37 12.27 -7.39
C LEU A 25 -11.21 12.82 -8.54
N HIS A 26 -12.14 11.99 -9.02
CA HIS A 26 -13.03 12.36 -10.12
C HIS A 26 -13.80 13.66 -9.84
N CYS A 27 -14.26 13.86 -8.60
CA CYS A 27 -14.81 15.13 -8.13
C CYS A 27 -13.80 15.79 -7.20
N ARG A 28 -13.30 16.98 -7.55
CA ARG A 28 -12.33 17.69 -6.72
C ARG A 28 -12.96 18.11 -5.39
N PRO A 29 -12.49 17.60 -4.23
CA PRO A 29 -13.05 17.97 -2.95
C PRO A 29 -12.66 19.40 -2.56
N GLN A 30 -13.54 20.08 -1.81
CA GLN A 30 -13.26 21.41 -1.23
C GLN A 30 -12.52 21.27 0.10
N ALA A 31 -12.71 20.16 0.79
CA ALA A 31 -12.07 19.87 2.06
C ALA A 31 -11.77 18.36 2.19
N ALA A 32 -10.76 18.02 2.99
CA ALA A 32 -10.41 16.65 3.32
C ALA A 32 -10.09 16.51 4.82
N LEU A 33 -10.50 15.38 5.40
CA LEU A 33 -10.09 14.94 6.73
C LEU A 33 -9.09 13.80 6.56
N ILE A 34 -7.97 13.87 7.26
CA ILE A 34 -6.89 12.89 7.16
C ILE A 34 -6.50 12.41 8.56
N ASP A 35 -6.26 11.10 8.71
CA ASP A 35 -5.76 10.55 9.95
C ASP A 35 -4.30 10.95 10.16
N ALA A 36 -4.04 11.78 11.15
CA ALA A 36 -2.75 12.23 11.69
C ALA A 36 -1.71 12.78 10.69
N MET A 37 -1.85 12.54 9.38
CA MET A 37 -0.82 12.92 8.39
C MET A 37 -1.02 14.37 7.92
N PRO A 38 -0.03 15.27 8.08
CA PRO A 38 -0.12 16.62 7.56
C PRO A 38 0.09 16.66 6.04
N VAL A 39 -0.97 16.90 5.30
CA VAL A 39 -0.95 17.11 3.83
C VAL A 39 -1.32 18.54 3.53
N LYS A 40 -0.74 19.13 2.47
CA LYS A 40 -1.08 20.48 2.01
C LYS A 40 -1.33 20.44 0.51
N ILE A 41 -2.50 20.93 0.10
CA ILE A 41 -2.87 21.08 -1.32
C ILE A 41 -3.41 22.49 -1.52
N PRO A 42 -2.88 23.27 -2.47
CA PRO A 42 -3.34 24.63 -2.73
C PRO A 42 -4.85 24.66 -3.05
N GLY A 43 -5.58 25.53 -2.36
CA GLY A 43 -7.02 25.71 -2.57
C GLY A 43 -7.93 24.63 -1.95
N MET A 44 -7.38 23.73 -1.14
CA MET A 44 -8.16 22.72 -0.42
C MET A 44 -7.99 22.88 1.10
N LYS A 45 -9.11 22.87 1.84
CA LYS A 45 -9.07 22.85 3.30
C LYS A 45 -8.75 21.43 3.77
N ILE A 46 -7.61 21.24 4.42
CA ILE A 46 -7.20 19.94 4.96
C ILE A 46 -7.11 20.03 6.47
N GLU A 47 -7.72 19.07 7.15
CA GLU A 47 -7.65 18.91 8.58
C GLU A 47 -7.07 17.54 8.92
N SER A 48 -5.94 17.54 9.63
CA SER A 48 -5.27 16.33 10.13
C SER A 48 -5.73 16.05 11.55
N VAL A 49 -6.42 14.94 11.77
CA VAL A 49 -7.01 14.56 13.04
C VAL A 49 -6.24 13.39 13.62
N VAL A 50 -5.58 13.57 14.76
CA VAL A 50 -4.91 12.48 15.48
C VAL A 50 -5.96 11.49 15.99
N HIS A 51 -5.76 10.20 15.76
CA HIS A 51 -6.76 9.16 15.98
C HIS A 51 -8.07 9.41 15.21
N GLY A 52 -7.95 9.93 13.99
CA GLY A 52 -9.07 10.35 13.19
C GLY A 52 -10.02 9.20 12.83
N ASP A 53 -9.51 8.00 12.68
CA ASP A 53 -10.29 6.78 12.45
C ASP A 53 -11.23 6.42 13.62
N ALA A 54 -10.85 6.77 14.85
CA ALA A 54 -11.70 6.60 16.03
C ALA A 54 -12.70 7.76 16.23
N LEU A 55 -12.40 8.95 15.68
CA LEU A 55 -13.16 10.18 15.91
C LEU A 55 -14.10 10.56 14.76
N SER A 56 -13.84 10.08 13.56
CA SER A 56 -14.59 10.44 12.34
C SER A 56 -14.98 9.20 11.54
N ALA A 57 -16.28 9.00 11.35
CA ALA A 57 -16.81 7.91 10.53
C ALA A 57 -16.30 7.96 9.08
N SER A 58 -16.07 9.16 8.53
CA SER A 58 -15.53 9.31 7.19
C SER A 58 -14.08 8.84 7.08
N ILE A 59 -13.24 9.16 8.08
CA ILE A 59 -11.86 8.68 8.14
C ILE A 59 -11.85 7.16 8.36
N ALA A 60 -12.67 6.64 9.28
CA ALA A 60 -12.80 5.21 9.52
C ALA A 60 -13.18 4.44 8.25
N ALA A 61 -14.19 4.91 7.52
CA ALA A 61 -14.61 4.30 6.26
C ALA A 61 -13.50 4.31 5.20
N ALA A 62 -12.80 5.43 5.03
CA ALA A 62 -11.67 5.54 4.12
C ALA A 62 -10.52 4.58 4.50
N SER A 63 -10.22 4.46 5.79
CA SER A 63 -9.20 3.54 6.33
C SER A 63 -9.53 2.08 6.04
N ILE A 64 -10.81 1.69 6.17
CA ILE A 64 -11.28 0.33 5.85
C ILE A 64 -11.09 0.05 4.35
N ILE A 65 -11.50 0.98 3.49
CA ILE A 65 -11.35 0.82 2.03
C ILE A 65 -9.88 0.67 1.66
N ALA A 66 -9.02 1.53 2.20
CA ALA A 66 -7.58 1.48 1.95
C ALA A 66 -6.98 0.14 2.41
N LYS A 67 -7.36 -0.32 3.62
CA LYS A 67 -6.88 -1.60 4.16
C LYS A 67 -7.33 -2.78 3.32
N VAL A 68 -8.61 -2.87 2.99
CA VAL A 68 -9.15 -3.99 2.19
C VAL A 68 -8.51 -4.01 0.80
N THR A 69 -8.33 -2.84 0.18
CA THR A 69 -7.65 -2.74 -1.12
C THR A 69 -6.22 -3.25 -1.04
N ARG A 70 -5.47 -2.85 0.00
CA ARG A 70 -4.11 -3.33 0.22
C ARG A 70 -4.07 -4.85 0.48
N ASP A 71 -4.96 -5.36 1.29
CA ASP A 71 -5.03 -6.78 1.61
C ASP A 71 -5.29 -7.62 0.34
N ARG A 72 -6.18 -7.18 -0.55
CA ARG A 72 -6.42 -7.82 -1.86
C ARG A 72 -5.19 -7.79 -2.78
N ILE A 73 -4.42 -6.72 -2.75
CA ILE A 73 -3.14 -6.66 -3.49
C ILE A 73 -2.18 -7.72 -2.95
N MET A 74 -2.07 -7.86 -1.63
CA MET A 74 -1.21 -8.88 -1.02
C MET A 74 -1.66 -10.31 -1.32
N GLU A 75 -2.96 -10.56 -1.36
CA GLU A 75 -3.52 -11.86 -1.77
C GLU A 75 -3.17 -12.20 -3.24
N ARG A 76 -3.24 -11.21 -4.14
CA ARG A 76 -2.79 -11.40 -5.53
C ARG A 76 -1.29 -11.63 -5.64
N LEU A 77 -0.48 -10.95 -4.84
CA LEU A 77 0.96 -11.18 -4.77
C LEU A 77 1.29 -12.58 -4.26
N ASP A 78 0.50 -13.12 -3.35
CA ASP A 78 0.66 -14.49 -2.85
C ASP A 78 0.50 -15.54 -3.94
N LEU A 79 -0.39 -15.32 -4.91
CA LEU A 79 -0.54 -16.22 -6.06
C LEU A 79 0.72 -16.27 -6.94
N VAL A 80 1.48 -15.18 -6.99
CA VAL A 80 2.72 -15.09 -7.78
C VAL A 80 3.93 -15.54 -6.95
N TYR A 81 3.91 -15.27 -5.66
CA TYR A 81 5.01 -15.54 -4.73
C TYR A 81 4.52 -16.31 -3.48
N PRO A 82 3.98 -17.53 -3.64
CA PRO A 82 3.32 -18.25 -2.54
C PRO A 82 4.24 -18.55 -1.36
N ALA A 83 5.54 -18.74 -1.61
CA ALA A 83 6.51 -19.04 -0.57
C ALA A 83 6.74 -17.90 0.46
N TYR A 84 6.30 -16.67 0.15
CA TYR A 84 6.43 -15.52 1.06
C TYR A 84 5.23 -15.34 1.99
N GLY A 85 4.11 -16.04 1.75
CA GLY A 85 2.92 -16.02 2.58
C GLY A 85 2.23 -14.66 2.67
N PHE A 86 2.23 -13.87 1.60
CA PHE A 86 1.65 -12.52 1.56
C PHE A 86 0.16 -12.49 1.88
N ALA A 87 -0.58 -13.57 1.56
CA ALA A 87 -1.99 -13.68 1.92
C ALA A 87 -2.23 -13.68 3.44
N HIS A 88 -1.28 -14.17 4.22
CA HIS A 88 -1.37 -14.22 5.67
C HIS A 88 -0.72 -13.01 6.34
N ASN A 89 0.52 -12.73 5.99
CA ASN A 89 1.31 -11.68 6.65
C ASN A 89 1.03 -10.27 6.14
N LYS A 90 0.33 -10.13 5.00
CA LYS A 90 0.02 -8.84 4.35
C LYS A 90 1.25 -7.93 4.18
N GLY A 91 2.44 -8.52 4.05
CA GLY A 91 3.71 -7.81 3.93
C GLY A 91 4.24 -7.22 5.24
N TYR A 92 3.73 -7.68 6.39
CA TYR A 92 4.30 -7.39 7.70
C TYR A 92 5.41 -8.39 8.04
N GLY A 93 6.38 -7.96 8.86
CA GLY A 93 7.54 -8.75 9.25
C GLY A 93 7.22 -9.86 10.26
N SER A 94 6.31 -10.78 9.93
CA SER A 94 6.11 -12.00 10.73
C SER A 94 7.33 -12.90 10.66
N GLY A 95 7.55 -13.76 11.67
CA GLY A 95 8.69 -14.67 11.71
C GLY A 95 8.80 -15.54 10.44
N ALA A 96 7.68 -16.10 9.99
CA ALA A 96 7.64 -16.91 8.76
C ALA A 96 8.00 -16.09 7.51
N HIS A 97 7.54 -14.84 7.40
CA HIS A 97 7.89 -13.97 6.29
C HIS A 97 9.37 -13.60 6.28
N MET A 98 9.92 -13.27 7.46
CA MET A 98 11.34 -12.95 7.61
C MET A 98 12.24 -14.13 7.25
N GLN A 99 11.83 -15.35 7.63
CA GLN A 99 12.53 -16.57 7.25
C GLN A 99 12.48 -16.78 5.74
N ALA A 100 11.31 -16.67 5.11
CA ALA A 100 11.18 -16.80 3.65
C ALA A 100 12.07 -15.78 2.91
N VAL A 101 12.11 -14.52 3.36
CA VAL A 101 12.98 -13.50 2.78
C VAL A 101 14.46 -13.86 2.94
N SER A 102 14.86 -14.43 4.08
CA SER A 102 16.24 -14.84 4.31
C SER A 102 16.67 -16.03 3.45
N GLU A 103 15.78 -16.97 3.20
CA GLU A 103 16.05 -18.20 2.45
C GLU A 103 15.95 -18.00 0.93
N LEU A 104 14.96 -17.24 0.47
CA LEU A 104 14.63 -17.09 -0.95
C LEU A 104 15.10 -15.76 -1.55
N GLY A 105 15.56 -14.84 -0.70
CA GLY A 105 15.89 -13.48 -1.11
C GLY A 105 14.68 -12.56 -1.15
N ALA A 106 14.89 -11.32 -1.55
CA ALA A 106 13.83 -10.31 -1.65
C ALA A 106 13.31 -10.19 -3.09
N THR A 107 12.00 -10.10 -3.23
CA THR A 107 11.36 -9.77 -4.51
C THR A 107 11.40 -8.26 -4.77
N ARG A 108 11.01 -7.83 -5.97
CA ARG A 108 10.85 -6.40 -6.33
C ARG A 108 9.80 -5.67 -5.48
N TRP A 109 8.94 -6.38 -4.77
CA TRP A 109 7.88 -5.84 -3.91
C TRP A 109 8.33 -5.61 -2.47
N HIS A 110 9.55 -6.04 -2.11
CA HIS A 110 10.13 -5.77 -0.80
C HIS A 110 10.78 -4.38 -0.76
N ARG A 111 10.57 -3.70 0.34
CA ARG A 111 11.21 -2.40 0.60
C ARG A 111 12.69 -2.60 0.90
N ARG A 112 13.55 -2.09 0.05
CA ARG A 112 15.02 -2.23 0.18
C ARG A 112 15.62 -1.42 1.33
N SER A 113 14.91 -0.40 1.76
CA SER A 113 15.30 0.43 2.91
C SER A 113 14.96 -0.18 4.28
N PHE A 114 14.29 -1.35 4.31
CA PHE A 114 13.85 -2.02 5.53
C PHE A 114 14.60 -3.33 5.76
N GLU A 115 14.91 -3.62 7.05
CA GLU A 115 15.50 -4.92 7.41
C GLU A 115 14.48 -6.07 7.27
N PRO A 116 14.94 -7.28 6.91
CA PRO A 116 16.33 -7.68 6.65
C PRO A 116 16.83 -7.34 5.23
N VAL A 117 15.96 -6.87 4.35
CA VAL A 117 16.26 -6.63 2.93
C VAL A 117 17.37 -5.60 2.75
N LYS A 118 17.42 -4.58 3.63
CA LYS A 118 18.45 -3.54 3.61
C LYS A 118 19.87 -4.10 3.77
N SER A 119 20.03 -5.14 4.57
CA SER A 119 21.32 -5.79 4.81
C SER A 119 21.70 -6.80 3.73
N MET A 120 20.78 -7.13 2.80
CA MET A 120 21.04 -8.04 1.70
C MET A 120 21.73 -7.32 0.54
N GLN A 121 22.78 -7.94 -0.03
CA GLN A 121 23.37 -7.48 -1.30
C GLN A 121 22.48 -7.91 -2.46
N LEU A 122 21.47 -7.09 -2.78
CA LEU A 122 20.56 -7.37 -3.86
C LEU A 122 21.03 -6.74 -5.16
N PRO A 123 20.88 -7.44 -6.30
CA PRO A 123 21.12 -6.84 -7.61
C PRO A 123 20.14 -5.66 -7.84
N PRO A 124 20.47 -4.73 -8.76
CA PRO A 124 19.52 -3.71 -9.20
C PRO A 124 18.20 -4.35 -9.66
N VAL A 125 17.07 -3.71 -9.37
CA VAL A 125 15.77 -4.20 -9.87
C VAL A 125 15.75 -4.08 -11.37
N ALA A 126 15.67 -5.20 -12.09
CA ALA A 126 15.37 -5.17 -13.52
C ALA A 126 14.01 -4.49 -13.74
N ALA A 127 13.92 -3.66 -14.78
CA ALA A 127 12.66 -3.05 -15.18
C ALA A 127 11.75 -4.14 -15.79
N GLU A 128 11.03 -4.85 -14.93
CA GLU A 128 10.05 -5.84 -15.36
C GLU A 128 8.64 -5.23 -15.37
N GLU A 129 7.85 -5.70 -16.33
CA GLU A 129 6.50 -5.22 -16.62
C GLU A 129 5.55 -5.23 -15.41
N ASN A 130 4.62 -4.31 -15.41
CA ASN A 130 3.64 -3.99 -14.37
C ASN A 130 2.50 -5.05 -14.32
N ILE A 131 2.79 -6.28 -13.89
CA ILE A 131 1.83 -7.39 -13.83
C ILE A 131 0.61 -7.06 -12.94
N LEU A 132 0.76 -6.19 -11.93
CA LEU A 132 -0.32 -5.84 -11.00
C LEU A 132 -1.28 -4.75 -11.52
N TYR A 133 -0.93 -4.04 -12.59
CA TYR A 133 -1.74 -2.97 -13.17
C TYR A 133 -2.32 -3.31 -14.54
N ALA A 134 -2.27 -4.58 -14.95
CA ALA A 134 -3.06 -5.00 -16.10
C ALA A 134 -4.55 -4.71 -15.79
N PRO A 135 -5.27 -3.96 -16.66
CA PRO A 135 -6.70 -3.72 -16.47
C PRO A 135 -7.38 -5.09 -16.42
N GLN A 136 -7.93 -5.42 -15.27
CA GLN A 136 -8.74 -6.62 -15.15
C GLN A 136 -10.04 -6.33 -15.86
N THR A 137 -10.34 -7.09 -16.90
CA THR A 137 -11.72 -7.26 -17.35
C THR A 137 -12.49 -7.81 -16.15
N ASP A 138 -13.40 -6.99 -15.62
CA ASP A 138 -14.23 -7.30 -14.46
C ASP A 138 -15.22 -8.44 -14.80
N ASN A 139 -14.69 -9.68 -14.78
CA ASN A 139 -15.49 -10.89 -14.79
C ASN A 139 -15.46 -11.56 -13.40
N TYR A 140 -15.55 -10.76 -12.35
CA TYR A 140 -15.80 -11.29 -11.01
C TYR A 140 -17.32 -11.21 -10.78
N GLU A 141 -18.04 -12.27 -11.15
CA GLU A 141 -19.39 -12.52 -10.66
C GLU A 141 -19.29 -12.74 -9.14
N TYR A 142 -19.87 -11.82 -8.35
CA TYR A 142 -20.10 -12.05 -6.94
C TYR A 142 -21.07 -13.22 -6.81
N PRO A 143 -20.76 -14.29 -6.05
CA PRO A 143 -21.77 -15.25 -5.68
C PRO A 143 -22.85 -14.53 -4.89
N VAL A 144 -24.03 -14.35 -5.46
CA VAL A 144 -25.24 -13.96 -4.73
C VAL A 144 -25.65 -15.19 -3.94
N GLU A 145 -25.47 -15.15 -2.61
CA GLU A 145 -26.08 -16.12 -1.72
C GLU A 145 -27.59 -15.89 -1.76
N GLU A 146 -28.35 -16.95 -2.12
CA GLU A 146 -29.81 -17.03 -2.04
C GLU A 146 -30.28 -17.13 -0.59
#